data_ff922a0594fe72fd279d15c2f7003c3d
#
_entry.id   ff922a0594fe72fd279d15c2f7003c3d
#
_cell.length_a   1.000
_cell.length_b   1.000
_cell.length_c   1.000
_cell.angle_alpha   90.00
_cell.angle_beta   90.00
_cell.angle_gamma   90.00
#
_symmetry.space_group_name_H-M   'P 1'
#
loop_
_entity.id
_entity.type
_entity.pdbx_description
1 polymer ?
#
loop_
_entity_poly.entity_id
_entity_poly.type
_entity_poly.pdbx_seq_one_letter_code
_entity_poly.pdbx_strand_id
1 'polypeptide(L)'
;MTTFQHIRLELARDADHPHGDSANGYDLVAPLDGDGRLDLAACRAEPDRCRVRRFEQDTTVATGLLRHTTGDRWILDLEPGDADDVTGFRLGEEKFVLGEYVSLLTATGVEHTYSVKRLQPV
;
A
#
# COMPACT_ATOMS: atom_id res chain seq x y z
N MET A 1 14.72 -13.83 3.94
CA MET A 1 15.01 -12.91 5.04
C MET A 1 14.06 -11.73 4.96
N THR A 2 13.42 -11.39 6.08
CA THR A 2 12.44 -10.31 6.11
C THR A 2 13.11 -8.99 6.45
N THR A 3 12.79 -7.96 5.69
CA THR A 3 13.31 -6.61 5.91
C THR A 3 12.16 -5.61 5.80
N PHE A 4 12.08 -4.67 6.73
CA PHE A 4 11.17 -3.55 6.58
C PHE A 4 11.65 -2.64 5.45
N GLN A 5 10.73 -2.34 4.55
CA GLN A 5 11.00 -1.53 3.35
C GLN A 5 10.10 -0.32 3.32
N HIS A 6 10.62 0.77 2.79
CA HIS A 6 9.81 1.90 2.37
C HIS A 6 9.42 1.68 0.92
N ILE A 7 8.13 1.59 0.66
CA ILE A 7 7.58 1.23 -0.65
C ILE A 7 6.78 2.42 -1.18
N ARG A 8 7.17 2.94 -2.33
CA ARG A 8 6.40 4.00 -2.98
C ARG A 8 5.57 3.42 -4.11
N LEU A 9 4.25 3.63 -4.01
CA LEU A 9 3.28 3.26 -5.03
C LEU A 9 2.76 4.52 -5.68
N GLU A 10 2.89 4.60 -7.01
CA GLU A 10 2.37 5.73 -7.79
C GLU A 10 1.22 5.26 -8.66
N LEU A 11 0.20 6.08 -8.79
CA LEU A 11 -0.98 5.75 -9.58
C LEU A 11 -0.57 5.43 -11.01
N ALA A 12 -0.82 4.19 -11.45
CA ALA A 12 -0.47 3.74 -12.78
C ALA A 12 -1.58 4.05 -13.78
N ARG A 13 -2.85 3.87 -13.35
CA ARG A 13 -4.00 4.17 -14.21
C ARG A 13 -5.30 4.09 -13.41
N ASP A 14 -6.29 4.85 -13.81
CA ASP A 14 -7.69 4.70 -13.41
C ASP A 14 -8.58 5.32 -14.52
N ALA A 15 -9.89 5.44 -14.25
CA ALA A 15 -10.83 5.97 -15.23
C ALA A 15 -10.52 7.42 -15.60
N ASP A 16 -10.03 8.20 -14.65
CA ASP A 16 -9.72 9.62 -14.85
C ASP A 16 -8.27 9.87 -15.25
N HIS A 17 -7.39 8.87 -15.06
CA HIS A 17 -5.95 8.96 -15.31
C HIS A 17 -5.48 7.76 -16.13
N PRO A 18 -5.82 7.69 -17.42
CA PRO A 18 -5.47 6.52 -18.23
C PRO A 18 -3.95 6.30 -18.39
N HIS A 19 -3.15 7.33 -18.19
CA HIS A 19 -1.70 7.27 -18.25
C HIS A 19 -1.02 7.34 -16.89
N GLY A 20 -1.82 7.29 -15.82
CA GLY A 20 -1.30 7.35 -14.46
C GLY A 20 -1.03 8.77 -13.98
N ASP A 21 -0.57 8.87 -12.73
CA ASP A 21 -0.22 10.14 -12.10
C ASP A 21 0.81 9.88 -11.00
N SER A 22 2.06 10.26 -11.24
CA SER A 22 3.15 10.05 -10.29
C SER A 22 3.04 10.92 -9.04
N ALA A 23 2.21 11.94 -9.06
CA ALA A 23 1.99 12.82 -7.92
C ALA A 23 0.91 12.29 -6.97
N ASN A 24 0.27 11.18 -7.31
CA ASN A 24 -0.76 10.54 -6.49
C ASN A 24 -0.39 9.09 -6.20
N GLY A 25 -0.56 8.67 -4.96
CA GLY A 25 -0.29 7.30 -4.57
C GLY A 25 -0.17 7.09 -3.08
N TYR A 26 0.60 6.08 -2.71
CA TYR A 26 0.81 5.68 -1.32
C TYR A 26 2.27 5.40 -1.07
N ASP A 27 2.73 5.77 0.12
CA ASP A 27 3.99 5.29 0.69
C ASP A 27 3.67 4.32 1.80
N LEU A 28 4.26 3.14 1.74
CA LEU A 28 4.09 2.12 2.77
C LEU A 28 5.43 1.88 3.47
N VAL A 29 5.38 1.59 4.76
CA VAL A 29 6.49 0.98 5.49
C VAL A 29 5.98 -0.38 5.94
N ALA A 30 6.58 -1.44 5.43
CA ALA A 30 6.10 -2.79 5.68
C ALA A 30 7.22 -3.81 5.55
N PRO A 31 7.10 -4.95 6.26
CA PRO A 31 8.09 -6.02 6.15
C PRO A 31 7.84 -6.85 4.90
N LEU A 32 8.86 -7.02 4.09
CA LEU A 32 8.82 -7.89 2.90
C LEU A 32 9.76 -9.07 3.10
N ASP A 33 9.29 -10.25 2.71
CA ASP A 33 10.12 -11.46 2.72
C ASP A 33 11.06 -11.50 1.51
N GLY A 34 11.81 -12.58 1.38
CA GLY A 34 12.77 -12.73 0.30
C GLY A 34 12.16 -12.76 -1.10
N ASP A 35 10.85 -13.01 -1.20
CA ASP A 35 10.12 -13.02 -2.46
C ASP A 35 9.46 -11.68 -2.78
N GLY A 36 9.59 -10.70 -1.89
CA GLY A 36 8.96 -9.39 -2.06
C GLY A 36 7.51 -9.35 -1.62
N ARG A 37 7.04 -10.35 -0.90
CA ARG A 37 5.67 -10.38 -0.36
C ARG A 37 5.63 -9.87 1.06
N LEU A 38 4.46 -9.36 1.46
CA LEU A 38 4.25 -8.91 2.84
C LEU A 38 4.41 -10.10 3.80
N ASP A 39 5.21 -9.90 4.84
CA ASP A 39 5.42 -10.89 5.90
C ASP A 39 4.44 -10.60 7.04
N LEU A 40 3.36 -11.38 7.10
CA LEU A 40 2.31 -11.20 8.09
C LEU A 40 2.81 -11.37 9.52
N ALA A 41 3.67 -12.36 9.76
CA ALA A 41 4.19 -12.62 11.11
C ALA A 41 5.02 -11.43 11.60
N ALA A 42 5.86 -10.87 10.75
CA ALA A 42 6.67 -9.69 11.10
C ALA A 42 5.79 -8.46 11.31
N CYS A 43 4.74 -8.30 10.53
CA CYS A 43 3.81 -7.20 10.70
C CYS A 43 3.04 -7.31 12.02
N ARG A 44 2.62 -8.52 12.39
CA ARG A 44 1.94 -8.76 13.68
C ARG A 44 2.86 -8.56 14.88
N ALA A 45 4.14 -8.83 14.72
CA ALA A 45 5.12 -8.64 15.80
C ALA A 45 5.38 -7.16 16.08
N GLU A 46 5.29 -6.31 15.06
CA GLU A 46 5.55 -4.88 15.18
C GLU A 46 4.51 -4.07 14.40
N PRO A 47 3.23 -4.11 14.83
CA PRO A 47 2.14 -3.50 14.08
C PRO A 47 2.28 -1.99 13.89
N ASP A 48 2.92 -1.30 14.84
CA ASP A 48 3.10 0.15 14.77
C ASP A 48 4.15 0.57 13.73
N ARG A 49 4.92 -0.37 13.23
CA ARG A 49 5.91 -0.12 12.17
C ARG A 49 5.33 -0.29 10.77
N CYS A 50 4.15 -0.91 10.66
CA CYS A 50 3.48 -1.10 9.38
C CYS A 50 2.60 0.12 9.11
N ARG A 51 3.14 1.07 8.37
CA ARG A 51 2.55 2.40 8.19
C ARG A 51 2.17 2.66 6.76
N VAL A 52 1.23 3.57 6.58
CA VAL A 52 0.79 4.02 5.26
C VAL A 52 0.63 5.53 5.24
N ARG A 53 1.01 6.13 4.12
CA ARG A 53 0.80 7.55 3.84
C ARG A 53 0.18 7.66 2.46
N ARG A 54 -0.94 8.37 2.37
CA ARG A 54 -1.53 8.72 1.08
C ARG A 54 -1.07 10.10 0.68
N PHE A 55 -0.65 10.26 -0.56
CA PHE A 55 -0.29 11.57 -1.09
C PHE A 55 -1.08 11.87 -2.36
N GLU A 56 -1.43 13.15 -2.52
CA GLU A 56 -2.06 13.70 -3.71
C GLU A 56 -1.32 14.98 -4.07
N GLN A 57 -0.95 15.12 -5.34
CA GLN A 57 -0.15 16.25 -5.82
C GLN A 57 1.12 16.45 -4.98
N ASP A 58 1.76 15.33 -4.64
CA ASP A 58 2.97 15.27 -3.81
C ASP A 58 2.82 15.80 -2.38
N THR A 59 1.58 15.98 -1.93
CA THR A 59 1.27 16.43 -0.57
C THR A 59 0.62 15.31 0.22
N THR A 60 1.06 15.12 1.47
CA THR A 60 0.44 14.13 2.36
C THR A 60 -0.97 14.56 2.70
N VAL A 61 -1.97 13.72 2.37
CA VAL A 61 -3.38 14.00 2.66
C VAL A 61 -3.96 13.10 3.74
N ALA A 62 -3.33 11.96 4.01
CA ALA A 62 -3.76 11.04 5.08
C ALA A 62 -2.60 10.15 5.49
N THR A 63 -2.61 9.72 6.74
CA THR A 63 -1.64 8.75 7.27
C THR A 63 -2.37 7.73 8.11
N GLY A 64 -1.76 6.57 8.32
CA GLY A 64 -2.36 5.54 9.15
C GLY A 64 -1.49 4.30 9.24
N LEU A 65 -2.15 3.16 9.46
CA LEU A 65 -1.50 1.88 9.65
C LEU A 65 -1.94 0.89 8.59
N LEU A 66 -1.02 0.04 8.19
CA LEU A 66 -1.32 -1.12 7.34
C LEU A 66 -1.71 -2.26 8.28
N ARG A 67 -2.94 -2.78 8.14
CA ARG A 67 -3.50 -3.79 9.04
C ARG A 67 -3.99 -4.99 8.26
N HIS A 68 -3.82 -6.17 8.86
CA HIS A 68 -4.36 -7.42 8.33
C HIS A 68 -5.62 -7.79 9.09
N THR A 69 -6.67 -8.15 8.37
CA THR A 69 -7.95 -8.54 8.97
C THR A 69 -8.31 -9.98 8.63
N THR A 70 -9.43 -10.47 9.18
CA THR A 70 -9.97 -11.79 8.85
C THR A 70 -10.25 -11.92 7.35
N GLY A 71 -10.16 -13.13 6.82
CA GLY A 71 -10.37 -13.37 5.39
C GLY A 71 -9.17 -12.99 4.52
N ASP A 72 -8.00 -12.90 5.13
CA ASP A 72 -6.73 -12.61 4.47
C ASP A 72 -6.73 -11.29 3.71
N ARG A 73 -7.39 -10.28 4.29
CA ARG A 73 -7.45 -8.94 3.72
C ARG A 73 -6.47 -8.02 4.40
N TRP A 74 -5.91 -7.12 3.62
CA TRP A 74 -5.10 -6.01 4.12
C TRP A 74 -5.88 -4.72 3.98
N ILE A 75 -5.85 -3.89 5.02
CA ILE A 75 -6.54 -2.60 5.04
C ILE A 75 -5.51 -1.51 5.29
N LEU A 76 -5.58 -0.47 4.47
CA LEU A 76 -4.86 0.77 4.70
C LEU A 76 -5.80 1.64 5.54
N ASP A 77 -5.60 1.59 6.86
CA ASP A 77 -6.45 2.27 7.85
C ASP A 77 -5.97 3.70 8.01
N LEU A 78 -6.56 4.58 7.23
CA LEU A 78 -6.13 5.97 7.09
C LEU A 78 -6.91 6.91 8.01
N GLU A 79 -6.25 7.93 8.52
CA GLU A 79 -6.86 9.02 9.26
C GLU A 79 -6.97 10.26 8.36
N PRO A 80 -8.06 11.03 8.42
CA PRO A 80 -9.18 10.86 9.36
C PRO A 80 -10.31 9.96 8.85
N GLY A 81 -10.60 8.91 9.60
CA GLY A 81 -11.87 8.21 9.54
C GLY A 81 -11.99 7.08 8.53
N ASP A 82 -13.03 6.27 8.74
CA ASP A 82 -13.26 5.02 8.01
C ASP A 82 -13.60 5.23 6.53
N ALA A 83 -14.09 6.42 6.18
CA ALA A 83 -14.47 6.73 4.79
C ALA A 83 -13.27 6.74 3.84
N ASP A 84 -12.06 6.93 4.40
CA ASP A 84 -10.84 7.00 3.60
C ASP A 84 -10.09 5.67 3.58
N ASP A 85 -10.61 4.63 4.26
CA ASP A 85 -9.95 3.33 4.29
C ASP A 85 -9.94 2.69 2.90
N VAL A 86 -8.82 2.04 2.61
CA VAL A 86 -8.58 1.39 1.32
C VAL A 86 -8.26 -0.07 1.58
N THR A 87 -8.79 -0.94 0.76
CA THR A 87 -8.59 -2.38 0.90
C THR A 87 -7.66 -2.91 -0.17
N GLY A 88 -6.62 -3.63 0.27
CA GLY A 88 -5.76 -4.40 -0.62
C GLY A 88 -6.10 -5.88 -0.49
N PHE A 89 -7.18 -6.31 -1.13
CA PHE A 89 -7.70 -7.66 -0.92
C PHE A 89 -6.76 -8.76 -1.42
N ARG A 90 -5.83 -8.45 -2.31
CA ARG A 90 -4.81 -9.38 -2.78
C ARG A 90 -3.40 -8.99 -2.37
N LEU A 91 -3.29 -8.07 -1.44
CA LEU A 91 -1.99 -7.50 -1.10
C LEU A 91 -0.99 -8.54 -0.58
N GLY A 92 -1.47 -9.57 0.11
CA GLY A 92 -0.62 -10.66 0.60
C GLY A 92 -0.08 -11.57 -0.49
N GLU A 93 -0.70 -11.58 -1.67
CA GLU A 93 -0.27 -12.39 -2.82
C GLU A 93 0.60 -11.60 -3.78
N GLU A 94 0.59 -10.28 -3.69
CA GLU A 94 1.31 -9.43 -4.61
C GLU A 94 2.77 -9.29 -4.22
N LYS A 95 3.62 -9.18 -5.23
CA LYS A 95 5.05 -8.97 -5.04
C LYS A 95 5.35 -7.48 -5.17
N PHE A 96 5.97 -6.93 -4.14
CA PHE A 96 6.42 -5.55 -4.15
C PHE A 96 7.83 -5.51 -4.75
N VAL A 97 7.87 -5.51 -6.06
CA VAL A 97 9.10 -5.47 -6.85
C VAL A 97 8.99 -4.28 -7.79
N LEU A 98 10.08 -3.58 -8.01
CA LEU A 98 10.09 -2.40 -8.89
C LEU A 98 9.47 -2.72 -10.25
N GLY A 99 8.52 -1.89 -10.66
CA GLY A 99 7.81 -2.04 -11.93
C GLY A 99 6.57 -2.91 -11.88
N GLU A 100 6.34 -3.64 -10.80
CA GLU A 100 5.14 -4.46 -10.65
C GLU A 100 3.94 -3.59 -10.29
N TYR A 101 2.74 -4.13 -10.53
CA TYR A 101 1.48 -3.43 -10.29
C TYR A 101 0.77 -3.99 -9.06
N VAL A 102 0.15 -3.11 -8.31
CA VAL A 102 -0.61 -3.42 -7.10
C VAL A 102 -1.98 -2.77 -7.23
N SER A 103 -3.04 -3.52 -6.98
CA SER A 103 -4.41 -3.01 -7.05
C SER A 103 -4.98 -2.78 -5.65
N LEU A 104 -5.62 -1.64 -5.46
CA LEU A 104 -6.28 -1.28 -4.22
C LEU A 104 -7.73 -0.88 -4.50
N LEU A 105 -8.62 -1.19 -3.56
CA LEU A 105 -10.03 -0.82 -3.63
C LEU A 105 -10.34 0.31 -2.65
N THR A 106 -11.04 1.33 -3.12
CA THR A 106 -11.57 2.35 -2.23
C THR A 106 -12.70 1.80 -1.37
N ALA A 107 -13.13 2.57 -0.36
CA ALA A 107 -14.26 2.19 0.49
C ALA A 107 -15.55 1.98 -0.30
N THR A 108 -15.70 2.62 -1.45
CA THR A 108 -16.86 2.48 -2.35
C THR A 108 -16.68 1.37 -3.38
N GLY A 109 -15.58 0.63 -3.34
CA GLY A 109 -15.34 -0.49 -4.23
C GLY A 109 -14.73 -0.14 -5.58
N VAL A 110 -14.21 1.07 -5.74
CA VAL A 110 -13.53 1.47 -6.98
C VAL A 110 -12.09 0.97 -6.95
N GLU A 111 -11.68 0.25 -7.97
CA GLU A 111 -10.32 -0.28 -8.08
C GLU A 111 -9.40 0.71 -8.77
N HIS A 112 -8.24 0.94 -8.17
CA HIS A 112 -7.16 1.70 -8.77
C HIS A 112 -5.91 0.83 -8.82
N THR A 113 -5.13 0.98 -9.88
CA THR A 113 -3.88 0.24 -10.07
C THR A 113 -2.69 1.17 -9.86
N TYR A 114 -1.74 0.72 -9.03
CA TYR A 114 -0.53 1.46 -8.71
C TYR A 114 0.69 0.69 -9.19
N SER A 115 1.77 1.41 -9.45
CA SER A 115 3.05 0.82 -9.82
C SER A 115 4.05 1.00 -8.70
N VAL A 116 4.84 -0.04 -8.41
CA VAL A 116 5.91 0.04 -7.41
C VAL A 116 7.08 0.81 -8.02
N LYS A 117 7.33 2.02 -7.52
CA LYS A 117 8.34 2.93 -8.07
C LYS A 117 9.60 3.04 -7.22
N ARG A 118 9.52 2.69 -5.94
CA ARG A 118 10.68 2.75 -5.05
C ARG A 118 10.58 1.67 -3.99
N LEU A 119 11.71 1.03 -3.73
CA LEU A 119 11.90 0.12 -2.61
C LEU A 119 13.22 0.48 -1.94
N GLN A 120 13.16 0.84 -0.67
CA GLN A 120 14.34 1.19 0.11
C GLN A 120 14.25 0.56 1.50
N PRO A 121 15.31 -0.09 1.99
CA PRO A 121 15.33 -0.54 3.37
C PRO A 121 15.14 0.63 4.33
N VAL A 122 14.38 0.37 5.37
CA VAL A 122 14.12 1.39 6.41
C VAL A 122 15.29 1.48 7.37
#